data_481ff8b58a82144e754764c0ff0a4816
#
_entry.id   481ff8b58a82144e754764c0ff0a4816
#
_cell.length_a   1.000
_cell.length_b   1.000
_cell.length_c   1.000
_cell.angle_alpha   90.00
_cell.angle_beta   90.00
_cell.angle_gamma   90.00
#
_symmetry.space_group_name_H-M   'P 1'
#
loop_
_entity.id
_entity.type
_entity.pdbx_description
1 polymer ?
#
loop_
_entity_poly.entity_id
_entity_poly.type
_entity_poly.pdbx_seq_one_letter_code
_entity_poly.pdbx_strand_id
1 'polypeptide(L)'
;MPSTRSGWVSLVAVLYLISGALNLLVGLVALGVTLSGSSTVDTVYLGDWPTDHLEAAAVVLMIFAAVQLLLGAGIWSRNRWAWVTGLVVSSLVIVTHIFFSRLLDAWAIGGLITNILIVWILVVREQEFTS
;
A
#
# COMPACT_ATOMS: atom_id res chain seq x y z
N MET A 1 -9.42 -22.35 23.19
CA MET A 1 -9.67 -20.89 23.23
C MET A 1 -9.17 -20.29 21.92
N PRO A 2 -9.95 -19.47 21.23
CA PRO A 2 -9.40 -18.74 20.10
C PRO A 2 -8.27 -17.85 20.58
N SER A 3 -7.09 -17.98 19.98
CA SER A 3 -5.95 -17.13 20.28
C SER A 3 -6.33 -15.67 20.02
N THR A 4 -6.13 -14.82 21.00
CA THR A 4 -6.35 -13.38 20.82
C THR A 4 -5.37 -12.88 19.75
N ARG A 5 -5.85 -12.07 18.80
CA ARG A 5 -5.00 -11.44 17.80
C ARG A 5 -3.93 -10.60 18.50
N SER A 6 -2.68 -10.79 18.10
CA SER A 6 -1.60 -9.95 18.64
C SER A 6 -1.74 -8.49 18.17
N GLY A 7 -1.23 -7.57 18.97
CA GLY A 7 -1.15 -6.17 18.59
C GLY A 7 -0.34 -5.94 17.30
N TRP A 8 0.63 -6.80 17.01
CA TRP A 8 1.44 -6.75 15.79
C TRP A 8 0.65 -7.04 14.52
N VAL A 9 -0.21 -8.06 14.54
CA VAL A 9 -1.11 -8.35 13.42
C VAL A 9 -2.13 -7.24 13.22
N SER A 10 -2.63 -6.67 14.32
CA SER A 10 -3.51 -5.50 14.25
C SER A 10 -2.80 -4.29 13.65
N LEU A 11 -1.53 -4.06 13.99
CA LEU A 11 -0.70 -2.99 13.42
C LEU A 11 -0.57 -3.15 11.90
N VAL A 12 -0.26 -4.35 11.41
CA VAL A 12 -0.14 -4.61 9.96
C VAL A 12 -1.47 -4.35 9.25
N ALA A 13 -2.58 -4.82 9.82
CA ALA A 13 -3.89 -4.56 9.25
C ALA A 13 -4.20 -3.06 9.15
N VAL A 14 -3.91 -2.29 10.21
CA VAL A 14 -4.09 -0.84 10.24
C VAL A 14 -3.17 -0.15 9.23
N LEU A 15 -1.91 -0.56 9.11
CA LEU A 15 -0.97 -0.01 8.12
C LEU A 15 -1.48 -0.21 6.69
N TYR A 16 -2.01 -1.39 6.35
CA TYR A 16 -2.63 -1.62 5.05
C TYR A 16 -3.88 -0.77 4.83
N LEU A 17 -4.74 -0.63 5.83
CA LEU A 17 -5.95 0.18 5.73
C LEU A 17 -5.63 1.66 5.55
N ILE A 18 -4.68 2.20 6.31
CA ILE A 18 -4.24 3.60 6.18
C ILE A 18 -3.57 3.82 4.82
N SER A 19 -2.65 2.96 4.42
CA SER A 19 -1.98 3.07 3.11
C SER A 19 -2.97 2.98 1.96
N GLY A 20 -3.93 2.06 2.03
CA GLY A 20 -4.99 1.92 1.04
C GLY A 20 -5.88 3.15 0.97
N ALA A 21 -6.29 3.70 2.12
CA ALA A 21 -7.10 4.92 2.16
C ALA A 21 -6.36 6.14 1.58
N LEU A 22 -5.06 6.30 1.91
CA LEU A 22 -4.23 7.39 1.37
C LEU A 22 -4.03 7.23 -0.15
N ASN A 23 -3.72 6.04 -0.63
CA ASN A 23 -3.55 5.77 -2.05
C ASN A 23 -4.87 5.96 -2.82
N LEU A 24 -6.00 5.59 -2.24
CA LEU A 24 -7.32 5.84 -2.82
C LEU A 24 -7.59 7.35 -2.94
N LEU A 25 -7.32 8.10 -1.88
CA LEU A 25 -7.49 9.56 -1.88
C LEU A 25 -6.61 10.22 -2.95
N VAL A 26 -5.33 9.86 -3.02
CA VAL A 26 -4.40 10.38 -4.04
C VAL A 26 -4.86 10.02 -5.44
N GLY A 27 -5.28 8.77 -5.66
CA GLY A 27 -5.81 8.33 -6.95
C GLY A 27 -7.07 9.08 -7.37
N LEU A 28 -8.01 9.32 -6.45
CA LEU A 28 -9.22 10.11 -6.71
C LEU A 28 -8.91 11.57 -7.03
N VAL A 29 -7.99 12.19 -6.30
CA VAL A 29 -7.53 13.56 -6.57
C VAL A 29 -6.88 13.64 -7.94
N ALA A 30 -5.97 12.72 -8.27
CA ALA A 30 -5.30 12.68 -9.56
C ALA A 30 -6.30 12.50 -10.71
N LEU A 31 -7.28 11.61 -10.56
CA LEU A 31 -8.34 11.41 -11.55
C LEU A 31 -9.21 12.67 -11.71
N GLY A 32 -9.59 13.30 -10.61
CA GLY A 32 -10.37 14.55 -10.64
C GLY A 32 -9.65 15.68 -11.36
N VAL A 33 -8.33 15.78 -11.20
CA VAL A 33 -7.48 16.75 -11.88
C VAL A 33 -7.44 16.49 -13.38
N THR A 34 -7.24 15.25 -13.81
CA THR A 34 -7.22 14.90 -15.24
C THR A 34 -8.56 15.18 -15.90
N LEU A 35 -9.67 14.86 -15.24
CA LEU A 35 -11.02 15.10 -15.76
C LEU A 35 -11.39 16.59 -15.81
N SER A 36 -10.84 17.42 -14.92
CA SER A 36 -11.09 18.87 -14.89
C SER A 36 -10.20 19.66 -15.84
N GLY A 37 -9.17 19.02 -16.44
CA GLY A 37 -8.21 19.69 -17.32
C GLY A 37 -7.31 20.71 -16.61
N SER A 38 -7.23 20.69 -15.28
CA SER A 38 -6.39 21.62 -14.53
C SER A 38 -4.96 21.11 -14.44
N SER A 39 -4.00 21.94 -14.84
CA SER A 39 -2.55 21.62 -14.83
C SER A 39 -1.87 21.89 -13.48
N THR A 40 -2.59 22.37 -12.49
CA THR A 40 -2.00 22.92 -11.24
C THR A 40 -1.56 21.89 -10.21
N VAL A 41 -1.86 20.60 -10.37
CA VAL A 41 -1.55 19.55 -9.39
C VAL A 41 -0.31 18.75 -9.75
N ASP A 42 0.26 18.98 -10.93
CA ASP A 42 1.34 18.18 -11.50
C ASP A 42 2.62 18.13 -10.64
N THR A 43 2.85 19.15 -9.81
CA THR A 43 4.15 19.29 -9.13
C THR A 43 4.14 18.89 -7.66
N VAL A 44 3.00 18.85 -7.01
CA VAL A 44 2.95 18.74 -5.54
C VAL A 44 2.78 17.29 -5.06
N TYR A 45 2.04 16.46 -5.78
CA TYR A 45 1.62 15.15 -5.29
C TYR A 45 2.17 13.94 -6.05
N LEU A 46 2.62 14.10 -7.29
CA LEU A 46 2.97 12.98 -8.15
C LEU A 46 4.45 12.94 -8.55
N GLY A 47 5.24 13.91 -8.12
CA GLY A 47 6.66 13.98 -8.42
C GLY A 47 6.95 13.99 -9.93
N ASP A 48 7.98 13.24 -10.36
CA ASP A 48 8.41 13.14 -11.76
C ASP A 48 7.56 12.19 -12.62
N TRP A 49 6.32 11.91 -12.25
CA TRP A 49 5.44 11.08 -13.08
C TRP A 49 5.09 11.80 -14.38
N PRO A 50 5.20 11.12 -15.54
CA PRO A 50 4.83 11.73 -16.81
C PRO A 50 3.36 12.13 -16.80
N THR A 51 3.09 13.41 -17.03
CA THR A 51 1.72 13.95 -17.09
C THR A 51 0.87 13.29 -18.17
N ASP A 52 1.50 12.77 -19.21
CA ASP A 52 0.85 12.10 -20.34
C ASP A 52 0.11 10.80 -19.94
N HIS A 53 0.42 10.25 -18.76
CA HIS A 53 -0.16 9.00 -18.28
C HIS A 53 -0.81 9.14 -16.89
N LEU A 54 -1.16 10.36 -16.49
CA LEU A 54 -1.70 10.64 -15.17
C LEU A 54 -3.01 9.88 -14.90
N GLU A 55 -3.88 9.79 -15.90
CA GLU A 55 -5.15 9.04 -15.77
C GLU A 55 -4.89 7.55 -15.54
N ALA A 56 -4.01 6.94 -16.34
CA ALA A 56 -3.63 5.54 -16.16
C ALA A 56 -2.97 5.30 -14.81
N ALA A 57 -2.09 6.20 -14.36
CA ALA A 57 -1.46 6.14 -13.06
C ALA A 57 -2.48 6.25 -11.92
N ALA A 58 -3.46 7.14 -12.04
CA ALA A 58 -4.54 7.29 -11.06
C ALA A 58 -5.37 6.00 -10.94
N VAL A 59 -5.74 5.39 -12.06
CA VAL A 59 -6.51 4.14 -12.08
C VAL A 59 -5.70 2.99 -11.45
N VAL A 60 -4.44 2.85 -11.80
CA VAL A 60 -3.54 1.83 -11.22
C VAL A 60 -3.40 2.02 -9.70
N LEU A 61 -3.24 3.27 -9.25
CA LEU A 61 -3.14 3.59 -7.84
C LEU A 61 -4.43 3.26 -7.07
N MET A 62 -5.60 3.52 -7.67
CA MET A 62 -6.90 3.17 -7.09
C MET A 62 -7.11 1.65 -7.00
N ILE A 63 -6.70 0.89 -8.02
CA ILE A 63 -6.73 -0.58 -7.99
C ILE A 63 -5.82 -1.09 -6.88
N PHE A 64 -4.61 -0.55 -6.78
CA PHE A 64 -3.66 -0.91 -5.73
C PHE A 64 -4.19 -0.56 -4.33
N ALA A 65 -4.85 0.59 -4.19
CA ALA A 65 -5.52 0.99 -2.96
C ALA A 65 -6.62 -0.01 -2.56
N ALA A 66 -7.44 -0.46 -3.50
CA ALA A 66 -8.46 -1.47 -3.26
C ALA A 66 -7.84 -2.79 -2.77
N VAL A 67 -6.75 -3.24 -3.38
CA VAL A 67 -6.00 -4.43 -2.94
C VAL A 67 -5.50 -4.24 -1.50
N GLN A 68 -4.92 -3.10 -1.18
CA GLN A 68 -4.43 -2.80 0.18
C GLN A 68 -5.57 -2.80 1.22
N LEU A 69 -6.72 -2.24 0.89
CA LEU A 69 -7.90 -2.25 1.78
C LEU A 69 -8.42 -3.67 2.03
N LEU A 70 -8.48 -4.49 0.97
CA LEU A 70 -8.86 -5.90 1.08
C LEU A 70 -7.85 -6.70 1.92
N LEU A 71 -6.56 -6.46 1.72
CA LEU A 71 -5.50 -7.07 2.53
C LEU A 71 -5.61 -6.67 3.99
N GLY A 72 -5.83 -5.39 4.27
CA GLY A 72 -6.03 -4.90 5.63
C GLY A 72 -7.20 -5.61 6.32
N ALA A 73 -8.34 -5.72 5.67
CA ALA A 73 -9.51 -6.43 6.18
C ALA A 73 -9.25 -7.93 6.36
N GLY A 74 -8.58 -8.57 5.39
CA GLY A 74 -8.24 -9.99 5.44
C GLY A 74 -7.24 -10.32 6.55
N ILE A 75 -6.24 -9.47 6.76
CA ILE A 75 -5.26 -9.61 7.85
C ILE A 75 -5.94 -9.35 9.21
N TRP A 76 -6.81 -8.36 9.27
CA TRP A 76 -7.62 -8.12 10.47
C TRP A 76 -8.41 -9.36 10.89
N SER A 77 -8.95 -10.08 9.91
CA SER A 77 -9.69 -11.34 10.10
C SER A 77 -8.80 -12.58 10.18
N ARG A 78 -7.48 -12.43 10.14
CA ARG A 78 -6.47 -13.52 10.16
C ARG A 78 -6.65 -14.55 9.04
N ASN A 79 -7.09 -14.10 7.88
CA ASN A 79 -7.26 -14.97 6.73
C ASN A 79 -5.90 -15.35 6.12
N ARG A 80 -5.68 -16.63 5.91
CA ARG A 80 -4.44 -17.16 5.33
C ARG A 80 -4.16 -16.60 3.92
N TRP A 81 -5.18 -16.41 3.09
CA TRP A 81 -4.99 -15.82 1.78
C TRP A 81 -4.41 -14.39 1.87
N ALA A 82 -4.90 -13.60 2.85
CA ALA A 82 -4.41 -12.25 3.06
C ALA A 82 -2.96 -12.22 3.57
N TRP A 83 -2.57 -13.22 4.37
CA TRP A 83 -1.19 -13.38 4.79
C TRP A 83 -0.26 -13.65 3.60
N VAL A 84 -0.57 -14.64 2.76
CA VAL A 84 0.23 -14.98 1.56
C VAL A 84 0.29 -13.81 0.59
N THR A 85 -0.88 -13.25 0.25
CA THR A 85 -0.97 -12.13 -0.70
C THR A 85 -0.29 -10.88 -0.14
N GLY A 86 -0.42 -10.62 1.17
CA GLY A 86 0.25 -9.49 1.83
C GLY A 86 1.77 -9.61 1.78
N LEU A 87 2.32 -10.80 2.00
CA LEU A 87 3.76 -11.05 1.83
C LEU A 87 4.22 -10.77 0.38
N VAL A 88 3.49 -11.28 -0.59
CA VAL A 88 3.81 -11.08 -2.02
C VAL A 88 3.73 -9.61 -2.39
N VAL A 89 2.63 -8.93 -2.07
CA VAL A 89 2.42 -7.53 -2.42
C VAL A 89 3.46 -6.63 -1.76
N SER A 90 3.70 -6.78 -0.45
CA SER A 90 4.70 -5.97 0.24
C SER A 90 6.13 -6.23 -0.25
N SER A 91 6.45 -7.48 -0.58
CA SER A 91 7.76 -7.81 -1.17
C SER A 91 7.95 -7.18 -2.55
N LEU A 92 6.92 -7.20 -3.39
CA LEU A 92 6.95 -6.53 -4.70
C LEU A 92 7.10 -5.02 -4.56
N VAL A 93 6.40 -4.41 -3.60
CA VAL A 93 6.54 -2.97 -3.32
C VAL A 93 7.95 -2.63 -2.87
N ILE A 94 8.57 -3.46 -2.00
CA ILE A 94 9.96 -3.27 -1.58
C ILE A 94 10.90 -3.31 -2.79
N VAL A 95 10.78 -4.33 -3.64
CA VAL A 95 11.59 -4.47 -4.85
C VAL A 95 11.41 -3.25 -5.77
N THR A 96 10.17 -2.84 -6.00
CA THR A 96 9.85 -1.66 -6.81
C THR A 96 10.50 -0.39 -6.25
N HIS A 97 10.44 -0.18 -4.94
CA HIS A 97 11.06 0.98 -4.31
C HIS A 97 12.58 0.96 -4.43
N ILE A 98 13.23 -0.20 -4.28
CA ILE A 98 14.68 -0.31 -4.39
C ILE A 98 15.17 -0.01 -5.82
N PHE A 99 14.46 -0.52 -6.83
CA PHE A 99 14.93 -0.42 -8.23
C PHE A 99 14.43 0.81 -8.99
N PHE A 100 13.26 1.35 -8.63
CA PHE A 100 12.60 2.38 -9.42
C PHE A 100 12.36 3.70 -8.69
N SER A 101 12.52 3.76 -7.37
CA SER A 101 12.34 5.00 -6.62
C SER A 101 13.66 5.71 -6.40
N ARG A 102 13.64 7.05 -6.43
CA ARG A 102 14.75 7.83 -5.91
C ARG A 102 14.80 7.66 -4.40
N LEU A 103 15.83 6.99 -3.88
CA LEU A 103 15.98 6.66 -2.45
C LEU A 103 16.02 7.88 -1.52
N LEU A 104 16.04 9.10 -2.05
CA LEU A 104 16.07 10.35 -1.28
C LEU A 104 14.67 10.97 -1.09
N ASP A 105 13.63 10.38 -1.65
CA ASP A 105 12.27 10.85 -1.45
C ASP A 105 11.73 10.30 -0.13
N ALA A 106 11.28 11.20 0.77
CA ALA A 106 10.72 10.85 2.06
C ALA A 106 9.51 9.90 1.95
N TRP A 107 8.72 10.03 0.89
CA TRP A 107 7.58 9.14 0.62
C TRP A 107 8.05 7.72 0.27
N ALA A 108 9.07 7.60 -0.59
CA ALA A 108 9.65 6.31 -0.96
C ALA A 108 10.31 5.62 0.24
N ILE A 109 11.05 6.37 1.07
CA ILE A 109 11.67 5.84 2.30
C ILE A 109 10.60 5.37 3.27
N GLY A 110 9.55 6.17 3.50
CA GLY A 110 8.44 5.80 4.38
C GLY A 110 7.71 4.54 3.90
N GLY A 111 7.45 4.45 2.60
CA GLY A 111 6.84 3.26 1.98
C GLY A 111 7.73 2.02 2.11
N LEU A 112 9.02 2.16 1.89
CA LEU A 112 10.00 1.08 2.02
C LEU A 112 10.06 0.54 3.46
N ILE A 113 10.21 1.41 4.45
CA ILE A 113 10.26 1.05 5.86
C ILE A 113 8.95 0.37 6.29
N THR A 114 7.81 0.92 5.90
CA THR A 114 6.49 0.35 6.22
C THR A 114 6.34 -1.06 5.66
N ASN A 115 6.72 -1.29 4.41
CA ASN A 115 6.58 -2.61 3.78
C ASN A 115 7.59 -3.63 4.34
N ILE A 116 8.80 -3.21 4.68
CA ILE A 116 9.76 -4.08 5.38
C ILE A 116 9.20 -4.50 6.75
N LEU A 117 8.64 -3.58 7.50
CA LEU A 117 8.01 -3.87 8.79
C LEU A 117 6.83 -4.83 8.63
N ILE A 118 5.97 -4.62 7.63
CA ILE A 118 4.85 -5.51 7.32
C ILE A 118 5.35 -6.93 7.03
N VAL A 119 6.31 -7.10 6.14
CA VAL A 119 6.87 -8.42 5.79
C VAL A 119 7.46 -9.09 7.01
N TRP A 120 8.25 -8.38 7.80
CA TRP A 120 8.84 -8.92 9.02
C TRP A 120 7.78 -9.42 10.01
N ILE A 121 6.75 -8.62 10.27
CA ILE A 121 5.67 -9.01 11.20
C ILE A 121 4.91 -10.22 10.67
N LEU A 122 4.56 -10.24 9.37
CA LEU A 122 3.82 -11.34 8.77
C LEU A 122 4.61 -12.66 8.82
N VAL A 123 5.92 -12.61 8.62
CA VAL A 123 6.79 -13.80 8.74
C VAL A 123 6.87 -14.28 10.19
N VAL A 124 7.13 -13.38 11.14
CA VAL A 124 7.29 -13.75 12.55
C VAL A 124 5.97 -14.22 13.17
N ARG A 125 4.83 -13.76 12.64
CA ARG A 125 3.49 -14.09 13.15
C ARG A 125 2.71 -15.06 12.25
N GLU A 126 3.39 -15.83 11.41
CA GLU A 126 2.77 -16.83 10.54
C GLU A 126 1.76 -17.72 11.26
N GLN A 127 2.08 -18.15 12.46
CA GLN A 127 1.24 -19.05 13.26
C GLN A 127 -0.17 -18.48 13.55
N GLU A 128 -0.33 -17.17 13.56
CA GLU A 128 -1.63 -16.54 13.78
C GLU A 128 -2.59 -16.70 12.58
N PHE A 129 -2.05 -17.09 11.40
CA PHE A 129 -2.81 -17.27 10.16
C PHE A 129 -2.99 -18.75 9.78
N THR A 130 -2.34 -19.65 10.49
CA THR A 130 -2.33 -21.09 10.16
C THR A 130 -3.16 -21.93 11.13
N SER A 131 -3.57 -21.34 12.21
CA SER A 131 -4.39 -22.01 13.24
C SER A 131 -5.88 -21.93 12.95
#